data_d67710dae229aa023c45f8104e447d19
#
_entry.id   d67710dae229aa023c45f8104e447d19
#
_cell.length_a   1.000
_cell.length_b   1.000
_cell.length_c   1.000
_cell.angle_alpha   90.00
_cell.angle_beta   90.00
_cell.angle_gamma   90.00
#
_symmetry.space_group_name_H-M   'P 1'
#
loop_
_entity.id
_entity.type
_entity.pdbx_description
1 polymer ?
#
loop_
_entity_poly.entity_id
_entity_poly.type
_entity_poly.pdbx_seq_one_letter_code
_entity_poly.pdbx_strand_id
1 'polypeptide(L)'
;MSHIKIRGGHSLHGEIEVQGAKNAALPIIAASVLNNGMVRLRRCPQIMDVHHMLRILQQSGARIMWDDGDVWVKTDQMDTVAVSSLDAGKMRSSIILLGALLGRGQEVTMPYPGGCTIGARPIDWHIDALRKMNVQIDLKENKIECKTTGLKGNRIELPYPSVGVTENILLAAVLADGVTEIIHAAMEPEIADLCRFLKKSGACIEGEGTERIRIKGVKTLHDTEYTIMADRIAAGTYMAAAAAVGGEIVLKGIHIENVRAVADVLVESGCGLIIYKESIKIIAPSMLLAVKEIETEPYPGFPTDMQSQMLACLCQARGDSTVTEHIFENRYKVVPELIRMGGNITVDQRRAVIHGPCRMHGETVEAKELRGGAALVIAGLAAEGETVIHGSEHIERGYQDICRDLGHLGAEICCITDHTERRWEDN
;
A
#
# COMPACT_ATOMS: atom_id res chain seq x y z
N MET A 1 20.54 -8.05 -12.20
CA MET A 1 19.23 -7.39 -11.95
C MET A 1 18.17 -8.48 -11.93
N SER A 2 17.23 -8.42 -10.99
CA SER A 2 16.14 -9.40 -10.93
C SER A 2 15.10 -9.09 -12.02
N HIS A 3 14.51 -10.13 -12.61
CA HIS A 3 13.42 -10.01 -13.57
C HIS A 3 12.41 -11.14 -13.38
N ILE A 4 11.17 -10.88 -13.75
CA ILE A 4 10.11 -11.89 -13.72
C ILE A 4 9.91 -12.42 -15.14
N LYS A 5 9.81 -13.75 -15.26
CA LYS A 5 9.53 -14.46 -16.49
C LYS A 5 8.19 -15.16 -16.35
N ILE A 6 7.32 -14.97 -17.33
CA ILE A 6 5.94 -15.48 -17.33
C ILE A 6 5.68 -16.15 -18.67
N ARG A 7 5.12 -17.36 -18.65
CA ARG A 7 4.50 -17.97 -19.81
C ARG A 7 2.99 -17.94 -19.63
N GLY A 8 2.32 -17.16 -20.45
CA GLY A 8 0.90 -16.91 -20.32
C GLY A 8 0.03 -18.04 -20.88
N GLY A 9 -1.29 -17.84 -20.79
CA GLY A 9 -2.28 -18.79 -21.32
C GLY A 9 -2.73 -19.87 -20.32
N HIS A 10 -2.36 -19.78 -19.05
CA HIS A 10 -2.77 -20.70 -17.98
C HIS A 10 -3.85 -20.04 -17.11
N SER A 11 -4.99 -20.73 -16.94
CA SER A 11 -6.02 -20.32 -15.99
C SER A 11 -5.57 -20.52 -14.54
N LEU A 12 -6.05 -19.67 -13.63
CA LEU A 12 -5.68 -19.73 -12.21
C LEU A 12 -6.71 -20.53 -11.40
N HIS A 13 -6.22 -21.45 -10.57
CA HIS A 13 -7.05 -22.27 -9.69
C HIS A 13 -6.36 -22.49 -8.36
N GLY A 14 -7.16 -22.65 -7.30
CA GLY A 14 -6.63 -22.96 -5.96
C GLY A 14 -6.94 -21.89 -4.94
N GLU A 15 -6.14 -21.88 -3.88
CA GLU A 15 -6.32 -20.96 -2.77
C GLU A 15 -5.00 -20.39 -2.29
N ILE A 16 -5.01 -19.14 -1.84
CA ILE A 16 -3.86 -18.48 -1.20
C ILE A 16 -4.30 -17.71 0.04
N GLU A 17 -3.42 -17.64 1.02
CA GLU A 17 -3.53 -16.72 2.15
C GLU A 17 -3.03 -15.34 1.70
N VAL A 18 -3.85 -14.31 1.85
CA VAL A 18 -3.46 -12.95 1.48
C VAL A 18 -2.45 -12.41 2.49
N GLN A 19 -1.32 -11.91 2.00
CA GLN A 19 -0.27 -11.30 2.83
C GLN A 19 -0.80 -10.13 3.67
N GLY A 20 -0.04 -9.72 4.71
CA GLY A 20 -0.33 -8.50 5.47
C GLY A 20 -0.25 -7.24 4.61
N ALA A 21 -1.11 -6.26 4.92
CA ALA A 21 -1.23 -5.04 4.14
C ALA A 21 -0.01 -4.13 4.32
N LYS A 22 0.67 -3.80 3.22
CA LYS A 22 1.73 -2.80 3.18
C LYS A 22 1.30 -1.48 3.82
N ASN A 23 0.16 -0.96 3.35
CA ASN A 23 -0.33 0.36 3.75
C ASN A 23 -0.85 0.41 5.20
N ALA A 24 -1.07 -0.74 5.85
CA ALA A 24 -1.32 -0.86 7.29
C ALA A 24 -0.01 -1.09 8.08
N ALA A 25 0.88 -1.93 7.57
CA ALA A 25 2.14 -2.27 8.24
C ALA A 25 3.01 -1.04 8.49
N LEU A 26 3.18 -0.17 7.49
CA LEU A 26 4.06 1.00 7.60
C LEU A 26 3.64 1.98 8.71
N PRO A 27 2.38 2.44 8.80
CA PRO A 27 1.97 3.32 9.89
C PRO A 27 1.93 2.60 11.26
N ILE A 28 1.64 1.29 11.32
CA ILE A 28 1.68 0.52 12.58
C ILE A 28 3.12 0.35 13.07
N ILE A 29 4.09 0.11 12.17
CA ILE A 29 5.52 0.09 12.52
C ILE A 29 5.96 1.47 13.02
N ALA A 30 5.55 2.56 12.37
CA ALA A 30 5.81 3.91 12.85
C ALA A 30 5.16 4.15 14.23
N ALA A 31 3.94 3.66 14.45
CA ALA A 31 3.22 3.76 15.72
C ALA A 31 3.92 3.02 16.87
N SER A 32 4.69 1.97 16.58
CA SER A 32 5.45 1.24 17.61
C SER A 32 6.47 2.13 18.35
N VAL A 33 6.90 3.24 17.72
CA VAL A 33 7.79 4.25 18.33
C VAL A 33 7.14 4.92 19.55
N LEU A 34 5.81 5.03 19.58
CA LEU A 34 5.07 5.68 20.66
C LEU A 34 5.03 4.88 21.96
N ASN A 35 5.34 3.59 21.90
CA ASN A 35 5.46 2.74 23.07
C ASN A 35 6.93 2.69 23.53
N ASN A 36 7.21 2.75 24.84
CA ASN A 36 8.54 2.60 25.42
C ASN A 36 8.92 1.14 25.70
N GLY A 37 8.17 0.18 25.21
CA GLY A 37 8.33 -1.24 25.44
C GLY A 37 8.50 -2.05 24.17
N MET A 38 7.77 -3.15 24.08
CA MET A 38 7.85 -4.10 22.99
C MET A 38 6.51 -4.23 22.27
N VAL A 39 6.56 -4.21 20.95
CA VAL A 39 5.42 -4.48 20.06
C VAL A 39 5.74 -5.72 19.23
N ARG A 40 4.82 -6.69 19.20
CA ARG A 40 4.84 -7.83 18.30
C ARG A 40 3.81 -7.63 17.20
N LEU A 41 4.27 -7.61 15.96
CA LEU A 41 3.43 -7.49 14.77
C LEU A 41 3.38 -8.83 14.04
N ARG A 42 2.20 -9.45 14.02
CA ARG A 42 1.94 -10.68 13.28
C ARG A 42 1.50 -10.36 11.86
N ARG A 43 1.76 -11.28 10.93
CA ARG A 43 1.45 -11.11 9.49
C ARG A 43 2.08 -9.84 8.92
N CYS A 44 3.29 -9.49 9.38
CA CYS A 44 4.00 -8.36 8.83
C CYS A 44 4.58 -8.74 7.46
N PRO A 45 4.25 -8.03 6.36
CA PRO A 45 4.70 -8.45 5.04
C PRO A 45 6.21 -8.21 4.88
N GLN A 46 6.93 -9.22 4.38
CA GLN A 46 8.37 -9.15 4.12
C GLN A 46 8.63 -8.47 2.76
N ILE A 47 8.36 -7.17 2.68
CA ILE A 47 8.50 -6.33 1.49
C ILE A 47 9.55 -5.25 1.69
N MET A 48 10.14 -4.76 0.61
CA MET A 48 11.23 -3.78 0.68
C MET A 48 10.87 -2.52 1.49
N ASP A 49 9.66 -1.98 1.33
CA ASP A 49 9.25 -0.78 2.05
C ASP A 49 9.15 -1.01 3.58
N VAL A 50 8.73 -2.20 4.02
CA VAL A 50 8.74 -2.59 5.45
C VAL A 50 10.16 -2.72 5.97
N HIS A 51 11.05 -3.37 5.24
CA HIS A 51 12.47 -3.46 5.61
C HIS A 51 13.13 -2.08 5.73
N HIS A 52 12.84 -1.16 4.80
CA HIS A 52 13.34 0.22 4.89
C HIS A 52 12.82 0.94 6.14
N MET A 53 11.53 0.83 6.46
CA MET A 53 10.94 1.44 7.65
C MET A 53 11.58 0.89 8.94
N LEU A 54 11.71 -0.43 9.05
CA LEU A 54 12.34 -1.07 10.21
C LEU A 54 13.82 -0.70 10.34
N ARG A 55 14.55 -0.58 9.22
CA ARG A 55 15.95 -0.14 9.22
C ARG A 55 16.07 1.31 9.70
N ILE A 56 15.16 2.21 9.33
CA ILE A 56 15.14 3.58 9.86
C ILE A 56 14.99 3.54 11.38
N LEU A 57 14.07 2.74 11.92
CA LEU A 57 13.89 2.60 13.37
C LEU A 57 15.14 1.99 14.04
N GLN A 58 15.74 0.97 13.42
CA GLN A 58 16.95 0.32 13.94
C GLN A 58 18.14 1.30 14.01
N GLN A 59 18.34 2.12 12.97
CA GLN A 59 19.37 3.16 12.95
C GLN A 59 19.12 4.25 14.00
N SER A 60 17.87 4.43 14.44
CA SER A 60 17.48 5.32 15.54
C SER A 60 17.52 4.64 16.92
N GLY A 61 18.05 3.40 17.03
CA GLY A 61 18.24 2.68 18.29
C GLY A 61 17.15 1.69 18.65
N ALA A 62 16.16 1.45 17.81
CA ALA A 62 15.20 0.37 18.02
C ALA A 62 15.86 -1.00 17.80
N ARG A 63 15.45 -2.00 18.58
CA ARG A 63 15.86 -3.40 18.38
C ARG A 63 14.76 -4.13 17.64
N ILE A 64 15.12 -4.70 16.48
CA ILE A 64 14.20 -5.40 15.58
C ILE A 64 14.59 -6.88 15.56
N MET A 65 13.59 -7.75 15.64
CA MET A 65 13.75 -9.18 15.46
C MET A 65 12.64 -9.71 14.54
N TRP A 66 13.03 -10.54 13.57
CA TRP A 66 12.12 -11.28 12.69
C TRP A 66 12.08 -12.75 13.09
N ASP A 67 10.88 -13.34 13.06
CA ASP A 67 10.68 -14.76 13.23
C ASP A 67 9.39 -15.19 12.54
N ASP A 68 9.51 -16.01 11.49
CA ASP A 68 8.42 -16.62 10.72
C ASP A 68 7.24 -15.68 10.36
N GLY A 69 7.57 -14.50 9.79
CA GLY A 69 6.58 -13.50 9.39
C GLY A 69 6.09 -12.58 10.51
N ASP A 70 6.53 -12.80 11.74
CA ASP A 70 6.31 -11.91 12.86
C ASP A 70 7.50 -10.96 13.05
N VAL A 71 7.22 -9.74 13.48
CA VAL A 71 8.23 -8.71 13.78
C VAL A 71 8.07 -8.23 15.20
N TRP A 72 9.16 -8.26 15.96
CA TRP A 72 9.25 -7.62 17.28
C TRP A 72 9.99 -6.31 17.14
N VAL A 73 9.39 -5.22 17.61
CA VAL A 73 9.96 -3.88 17.64
C VAL A 73 10.08 -3.45 19.10
N LYS A 74 11.30 -3.27 19.58
CA LYS A 74 11.58 -2.77 20.93
C LYS A 74 12.24 -1.40 20.86
N THR A 75 11.63 -0.41 21.48
CA THR A 75 11.98 1.01 21.31
C THR A 75 12.45 1.71 22.60
N ASP A 76 12.74 0.94 23.66
CA ASP A 76 13.17 1.46 24.98
C ASP A 76 14.43 2.32 24.97
N GLN A 77 15.31 2.13 23.98
CA GLN A 77 16.59 2.85 23.85
C GLN A 77 16.68 3.74 22.61
N MET A 78 15.53 4.05 21.99
CA MET A 78 15.48 4.84 20.77
C MET A 78 15.84 6.30 21.02
N ASP A 79 16.78 6.84 20.22
CA ASP A 79 16.97 8.29 20.08
C ASP A 79 16.06 8.81 18.97
N THR A 80 15.27 9.84 19.28
CA THR A 80 14.25 10.38 18.36
C THR A 80 14.71 11.60 17.57
N VAL A 81 15.96 12.08 17.78
CA VAL A 81 16.38 13.39 17.27
C VAL A 81 16.69 13.40 15.78
N ALA A 82 17.25 12.32 15.22
CA ALA A 82 17.67 12.32 13.82
C ALA A 82 17.27 11.04 13.07
N VAL A 83 16.62 11.20 11.94
CA VAL A 83 16.29 10.11 11.00
C VAL A 83 17.35 10.06 9.90
N SER A 84 17.90 8.86 9.64
CA SER A 84 18.87 8.63 8.58
C SER A 84 18.33 9.04 7.19
N SER A 85 19.16 9.76 6.43
CA SER A 85 18.79 10.27 5.11
C SER A 85 18.71 9.19 4.03
N LEU A 86 19.49 8.10 4.16
CA LEU A 86 19.62 7.08 3.11
C LEU A 86 18.33 6.29 2.87
N ASP A 87 17.66 5.83 3.91
CA ASP A 87 16.47 5.00 3.78
C ASP A 87 15.18 5.84 3.74
N ALA A 88 15.12 6.96 4.49
CA ALA A 88 13.98 7.87 4.46
C ALA A 88 13.78 8.51 3.07
N GLY A 89 14.86 8.81 2.36
CA GLY A 89 14.80 9.34 0.99
C GLY A 89 14.34 8.33 -0.08
N LYS A 90 14.30 7.02 0.24
CA LYS A 90 13.87 5.97 -0.70
C LYS A 90 12.36 5.74 -0.69
N MET A 91 11.66 6.17 0.35
CA MET A 91 10.22 5.89 0.50
C MET A 91 9.44 7.14 0.89
N ARG A 92 8.29 7.34 0.23
CA ARG A 92 7.40 8.47 0.51
C ARG A 92 6.77 8.40 1.90
N SER A 93 6.45 7.19 2.36
CA SER A 93 5.81 6.93 3.66
C SER A 93 6.72 7.24 4.86
N SER A 94 8.00 7.53 4.66
CA SER A 94 8.88 7.99 5.77
C SER A 94 8.36 9.24 6.47
N ILE A 95 7.56 10.09 5.80
CA ILE A 95 6.94 11.28 6.39
C ILE A 95 6.04 10.96 7.59
N ILE A 96 5.47 9.74 7.66
CA ILE A 96 4.60 9.30 8.75
C ILE A 96 5.36 9.23 10.08
N LEU A 97 6.67 8.98 10.02
CA LEU A 97 7.52 8.97 11.22
C LEU A 97 7.54 10.32 11.95
N LEU A 98 7.25 11.44 11.24
CA LEU A 98 7.28 12.75 11.83
C LEU A 98 6.30 12.88 13.01
N GLY A 99 5.04 12.44 12.83
CA GLY A 99 4.04 12.43 13.90
C GLY A 99 4.39 11.49 15.05
N ALA A 100 4.88 10.28 14.73
CA ALA A 100 5.29 9.30 15.75
C ALA A 100 6.48 9.79 16.59
N LEU A 101 7.51 10.33 15.96
CA LEU A 101 8.70 10.82 16.64
C LEU A 101 8.41 12.06 17.48
N LEU A 102 7.58 12.98 16.98
CA LEU A 102 7.12 14.16 17.74
C LEU A 102 6.20 13.78 18.92
N GLY A 103 5.41 12.70 18.76
CA GLY A 103 4.61 12.15 19.87
C GLY A 103 5.47 11.62 21.01
N ARG A 104 6.66 11.10 20.71
CA ARG A 104 7.60 10.57 21.69
C ARG A 104 8.59 11.59 22.21
N GLY A 105 9.11 12.47 21.35
CA GLY A 105 10.16 13.43 21.64
C GLY A 105 9.76 14.88 21.34
N GLN A 106 10.68 15.80 21.64
CA GLN A 106 10.45 17.23 21.48
C GLN A 106 11.11 17.82 20.23
N GLU A 107 12.09 17.12 19.67
CA GLU A 107 12.83 17.56 18.49
C GLU A 107 12.97 16.42 17.50
N VAL A 108 12.76 16.70 16.21
CA VAL A 108 12.94 15.75 15.12
C VAL A 108 13.60 16.45 13.93
N THR A 109 14.67 15.87 13.42
CA THR A 109 15.27 16.25 12.15
C THR A 109 15.17 15.07 11.19
N MET A 110 14.56 15.27 10.03
CA MET A 110 14.46 14.24 9.01
C MET A 110 14.68 14.82 7.61
N PRO A 111 15.19 14.03 6.65
CA PRO A 111 15.26 14.44 5.26
C PRO A 111 13.85 14.56 4.66
N TYR A 112 13.72 15.23 3.53
CA TYR A 112 12.48 15.16 2.76
C TYR A 112 12.18 13.70 2.38
N PRO A 113 10.90 13.29 2.44
CA PRO A 113 10.50 11.94 2.05
C PRO A 113 10.80 11.71 0.57
N GLY A 114 11.13 10.48 0.21
CA GLY A 114 11.48 10.08 -1.14
C GLY A 114 10.43 10.45 -2.17
N GLY A 115 10.89 10.67 -3.39
CA GLY A 115 10.03 10.98 -4.52
C GLY A 115 9.10 9.82 -4.87
N CYS A 116 7.96 10.15 -5.48
CA CYS A 116 7.07 9.20 -6.10
C CYS A 116 6.89 9.59 -7.57
N THR A 117 6.94 8.62 -8.45
CA THR A 117 6.85 8.87 -9.89
C THR A 117 5.42 9.03 -10.40
N ILE A 118 4.40 8.78 -9.55
CA ILE A 118 2.98 8.77 -9.93
C ILE A 118 2.28 10.14 -9.87
N GLY A 119 2.93 11.17 -9.29
CA GLY A 119 2.36 12.53 -9.23
C GLY A 119 2.99 13.39 -8.16
N ALA A 120 2.60 14.67 -8.13
CA ALA A 120 2.96 15.59 -7.07
C ALA A 120 2.31 15.15 -5.75
N ARG A 121 3.12 15.04 -4.71
CA ARG A 121 2.65 14.67 -3.36
C ARG A 121 3.24 15.64 -2.34
N PRO A 122 2.75 16.90 -2.31
CA PRO A 122 3.24 17.92 -1.40
C PRO A 122 3.10 17.46 0.05
N ILE A 123 3.96 17.97 0.93
CA ILE A 123 3.91 17.67 2.37
C ILE A 123 3.21 18.77 3.17
N ASP A 124 2.71 19.81 2.51
CA ASP A 124 2.18 21.02 3.13
C ASP A 124 1.09 20.72 4.15
N TRP A 125 0.16 19.82 3.83
CA TRP A 125 -0.91 19.45 4.77
C TRP A 125 -0.40 18.71 6.00
N HIS A 126 0.68 17.93 5.90
CA HIS A 126 1.35 17.34 7.07
C HIS A 126 1.92 18.44 7.97
N ILE A 127 2.61 19.39 7.35
CA ILE A 127 3.26 20.50 8.04
C ILE A 127 2.21 21.40 8.74
N ASP A 128 1.14 21.76 8.03
CA ASP A 128 0.07 22.60 8.55
C ASP A 128 -0.68 21.94 9.71
N ALA A 129 -0.95 20.63 9.60
CA ALA A 129 -1.59 19.89 10.67
C ALA A 129 -0.72 19.84 11.94
N LEU A 130 0.57 19.55 11.81
CA LEU A 130 1.49 19.52 12.96
C LEU A 130 1.74 20.90 13.56
N ARG A 131 1.78 21.97 12.77
CA ARG A 131 1.83 23.34 13.28
C ARG A 131 0.62 23.68 14.15
N LYS A 132 -0.59 23.24 13.77
CA LYS A 132 -1.79 23.38 14.58
C LYS A 132 -1.70 22.63 15.93
N MET A 133 -0.82 21.62 16.02
CA MET A 133 -0.56 20.83 17.23
C MET A 133 0.62 21.36 18.07
N ASN A 134 0.99 22.63 17.93
CA ASN A 134 2.08 23.29 18.66
C ASN A 134 3.49 22.82 18.25
N VAL A 135 3.70 22.52 16.96
CA VAL A 135 5.03 22.21 16.43
C VAL A 135 5.58 23.39 15.64
N GLN A 136 6.80 23.82 15.96
CA GLN A 136 7.58 24.73 15.15
C GLN A 136 8.28 23.91 14.08
N ILE A 137 8.14 24.29 12.79
CA ILE A 137 8.67 23.54 11.66
C ILE A 137 9.42 24.48 10.74
N ASP A 138 10.71 24.20 10.59
CA ASP A 138 11.61 24.85 9.66
C ASP A 138 11.92 23.94 8.48
N LEU A 139 11.59 24.40 7.28
CA LEU A 139 11.88 23.70 6.02
C LEU A 139 13.24 24.22 5.51
N LYS A 140 14.28 23.40 5.61
CA LYS A 140 15.62 23.68 5.07
C LYS A 140 15.75 23.06 3.68
N GLU A 141 16.80 23.37 2.95
CA GLU A 141 17.03 22.87 1.60
C GLU A 141 16.91 21.33 1.47
N ASN A 142 17.49 20.59 2.43
CA ASN A 142 17.56 19.10 2.35
C ASN A 142 16.93 18.38 3.56
N LYS A 143 16.29 19.10 4.49
CA LYS A 143 15.74 18.51 5.71
C LYS A 143 14.59 19.32 6.30
N ILE A 144 13.79 18.64 7.09
CA ILE A 144 12.71 19.19 7.90
C ILE A 144 13.17 19.17 9.35
N GLU A 145 13.19 20.32 10.00
CA GLU A 145 13.51 20.45 11.43
C GLU A 145 12.24 20.82 12.19
N CYS A 146 11.91 20.02 13.20
CA CYS A 146 10.71 20.18 14.00
C CYS A 146 11.07 20.29 15.47
N LYS A 147 10.42 21.21 16.19
CA LYS A 147 10.54 21.40 17.64
C LYS A 147 9.18 21.65 18.27
N THR A 148 8.97 21.09 19.45
CA THR A 148 7.76 21.36 20.25
C THR A 148 8.09 21.42 21.74
N THR A 149 7.33 22.20 22.50
CA THR A 149 7.35 22.18 23.96
C THR A 149 6.33 21.20 24.56
N GLY A 150 5.72 20.39 23.70
CA GLY A 150 4.66 19.43 23.99
C GLY A 150 3.53 19.58 22.99
N LEU A 151 3.12 18.45 22.40
CA LEU A 151 1.99 18.44 21.46
C LEU A 151 0.69 18.77 22.16
N LYS A 152 -0.16 19.56 21.50
CA LYS A 152 -1.48 19.94 21.99
C LYS A 152 -2.57 19.48 21.03
N GLY A 153 -3.62 18.92 21.59
CA GLY A 153 -4.81 18.57 20.83
C GLY A 153 -5.45 19.80 20.20
N ASN A 154 -5.97 19.62 18.97
CA ASN A 154 -6.63 20.67 18.22
C ASN A 154 -7.70 20.10 17.29
N ARG A 155 -8.62 20.93 16.81
CA ARG A 155 -9.50 20.57 15.69
C ARG A 155 -8.77 20.83 14.37
N ILE A 156 -8.58 19.77 13.59
CA ILE A 156 -7.86 19.79 12.31
C ILE A 156 -8.82 19.35 11.22
N GLU A 157 -9.17 20.28 10.35
CA GLU A 157 -10.01 20.01 9.18
C GLU A 157 -9.12 19.88 7.96
N LEU A 158 -9.19 18.71 7.29
CA LEU A 158 -8.42 18.42 6.10
C LEU A 158 -9.17 18.91 4.86
N PRO A 159 -8.48 19.54 3.91
CA PRO A 159 -9.11 19.99 2.65
C PRO A 159 -9.46 18.79 1.75
N TYR A 160 -8.87 17.63 1.99
CA TYR A 160 -9.03 16.38 1.27
C TYR A 160 -8.74 15.20 2.22
N PRO A 161 -9.44 14.05 2.11
CA PRO A 161 -9.22 12.89 2.98
C PRO A 161 -7.89 12.18 2.65
N SER A 162 -6.79 12.82 3.05
CA SER A 162 -5.43 12.32 2.83
C SER A 162 -5.07 11.24 3.83
N VAL A 163 -4.79 10.02 3.35
CA VAL A 163 -4.36 8.88 4.18
C VAL A 163 -3.13 9.25 5.01
N GLY A 164 -2.03 9.67 4.38
CA GLY A 164 -0.79 9.95 5.10
C GLY A 164 -0.89 11.10 6.11
N VAL A 165 -1.70 12.13 5.83
CA VAL A 165 -1.93 13.23 6.78
C VAL A 165 -2.75 12.74 7.98
N THR A 166 -3.79 11.94 7.73
CA THR A 166 -4.61 11.32 8.79
C THR A 166 -3.74 10.44 9.70
N GLU A 167 -2.89 9.58 9.12
CA GLU A 167 -1.93 8.76 9.87
C GLU A 167 -0.99 9.61 10.73
N ASN A 168 -0.42 10.66 10.16
CA ASN A 168 0.54 11.52 10.85
C ASN A 168 -0.10 12.27 12.03
N ILE A 169 -1.34 12.76 11.86
CA ILE A 169 -2.09 13.40 12.95
C ILE A 169 -2.44 12.38 14.03
N LEU A 170 -2.92 11.19 13.67
CA LEU A 170 -3.22 10.10 14.62
C LEU A 170 -2.00 9.80 15.50
N LEU A 171 -0.84 9.59 14.88
CA LEU A 171 0.40 9.27 15.59
C LEU A 171 0.86 10.41 16.53
N ALA A 172 0.72 11.66 16.11
CA ALA A 172 1.04 12.81 16.97
C ALA A 172 0.04 13.00 18.11
N ALA A 173 -1.26 12.72 17.86
CA ALA A 173 -2.35 13.07 18.78
C ALA A 173 -2.49 12.10 19.97
N VAL A 174 -2.09 10.83 19.83
CA VAL A 174 -2.33 9.82 20.89
C VAL A 174 -1.62 10.11 22.20
N LEU A 175 -0.50 10.86 22.18
CA LEU A 175 0.23 11.30 23.37
C LEU A 175 0.17 12.83 23.57
N ALA A 176 -0.61 13.57 22.77
CA ALA A 176 -0.76 15.02 22.89
C ALA A 176 -1.62 15.40 24.11
N ASP A 177 -1.35 16.57 24.67
CA ASP A 177 -2.20 17.11 25.75
C ASP A 177 -3.55 17.58 25.17
N GLY A 178 -4.65 17.08 25.76
CA GLY A 178 -6.00 17.45 25.38
C GLY A 178 -6.67 16.50 24.38
N VAL A 179 -7.51 17.06 23.51
CA VAL A 179 -8.31 16.32 22.52
C VAL A 179 -8.00 16.82 21.12
N THR A 180 -7.77 15.90 20.19
CA THR A 180 -7.65 16.19 18.77
C THR A 180 -8.89 15.68 18.03
N GLU A 181 -9.45 16.49 17.16
CA GLU A 181 -10.51 16.10 16.23
C GLU A 181 -10.01 16.25 14.79
N ILE A 182 -10.04 15.18 14.03
CA ILE A 182 -9.76 15.18 12.59
C ILE A 182 -11.10 15.21 11.87
N ILE A 183 -11.32 16.22 11.02
CA ILE A 183 -12.48 16.34 10.15
C ILE A 183 -12.04 16.09 8.72
N HIS A 184 -12.86 15.41 7.91
CA HIS A 184 -12.52 14.85 6.61
C HIS A 184 -11.31 13.90 6.68
N ALA A 185 -11.25 13.09 7.73
CA ALA A 185 -10.26 12.03 7.86
C ALA A 185 -10.40 11.01 6.73
N ALA A 186 -9.29 10.41 6.33
CA ALA A 186 -9.30 9.25 5.44
C ALA A 186 -10.00 8.06 6.11
N MET A 187 -10.83 7.35 5.34
CA MET A 187 -11.66 6.24 5.84
C MET A 187 -11.15 4.87 5.41
N GLU A 188 -10.00 4.80 4.75
CA GLU A 188 -9.41 3.56 4.28
C GLU A 188 -9.33 2.52 5.42
N PRO A 189 -9.55 1.22 5.12
CA PRO A 189 -9.47 0.14 6.11
C PRO A 189 -8.16 0.14 6.90
N GLU A 190 -7.06 0.60 6.29
CA GLU A 190 -5.74 0.71 6.90
C GLU A 190 -5.69 1.79 8.00
N ILE A 191 -6.47 2.87 7.87
CA ILE A 191 -6.65 3.88 8.94
C ILE A 191 -7.40 3.28 10.13
N ALA A 192 -8.45 2.54 9.85
CA ALA A 192 -9.19 1.83 10.91
C ALA A 192 -8.31 0.77 11.59
N ASP A 193 -7.42 0.11 10.85
CA ASP A 193 -6.47 -0.86 11.37
C ASP A 193 -5.42 -0.20 12.30
N LEU A 194 -4.86 0.94 11.88
CA LEU A 194 -3.98 1.77 12.73
C LEU A 194 -4.68 2.21 14.03
N CYS A 195 -5.92 2.67 13.95
CA CYS A 195 -6.70 3.04 15.13
C CYS A 195 -6.91 1.85 16.07
N ARG A 196 -7.22 0.66 15.54
CA ARG A 196 -7.38 -0.58 16.33
C ARG A 196 -6.08 -0.98 17.03
N PHE A 197 -4.94 -0.91 16.32
CA PHE A 197 -3.63 -1.13 16.91
C PHE A 197 -3.36 -0.16 18.07
N LEU A 198 -3.55 1.14 17.84
CA LEU A 198 -3.33 2.19 18.85
C LEU A 198 -4.27 2.01 20.07
N LYS A 199 -5.55 1.68 19.84
CA LYS A 199 -6.51 1.39 20.94
C LYS A 199 -6.07 0.15 21.72
N LYS A 200 -5.59 -0.89 21.05
CA LYS A 200 -5.06 -2.08 21.71
C LYS A 200 -3.80 -1.77 22.53
N SER A 201 -3.04 -0.75 22.16
CA SER A 201 -1.89 -0.24 22.90
C SER A 201 -2.26 0.75 24.00
N GLY A 202 -3.56 1.05 24.22
CA GLY A 202 -4.06 1.92 25.30
C GLY A 202 -4.47 3.32 24.86
N ALA A 203 -4.47 3.65 23.57
CA ALA A 203 -4.96 4.93 23.08
C ALA A 203 -6.49 5.07 23.20
N CYS A 204 -6.97 6.30 23.36
CA CYS A 204 -8.38 6.63 23.42
C CYS A 204 -8.81 7.30 22.10
N ILE A 205 -9.39 6.49 21.20
CA ILE A 205 -9.78 6.91 19.84
C ILE A 205 -11.24 6.50 19.59
N GLU A 206 -12.01 7.41 18.99
CA GLU A 206 -13.40 7.21 18.57
C GLU A 206 -13.55 7.63 17.11
N GLY A 207 -14.48 7.00 16.37
CA GLY A 207 -14.81 7.36 14.99
C GLY A 207 -13.87 6.75 13.94
N GLU A 208 -13.12 5.69 14.25
CA GLU A 208 -12.33 4.96 13.26
C GLU A 208 -13.18 4.47 12.08
N GLY A 209 -12.66 4.63 10.86
CA GLY A 209 -13.39 4.27 9.63
C GLY A 209 -14.47 5.26 9.23
N THR A 210 -14.55 6.42 9.87
CA THR A 210 -15.44 7.54 9.49
C THR A 210 -14.62 8.79 9.13
N GLU A 211 -15.26 9.76 8.49
CA GLU A 211 -14.64 11.05 8.15
C GLU A 211 -14.31 11.94 9.36
N ARG A 212 -14.74 11.53 10.55
CA ARG A 212 -14.47 12.27 11.80
C ARG A 212 -13.88 11.35 12.85
N ILE A 213 -12.61 11.58 13.19
CA ILE A 213 -11.88 10.83 14.22
C ILE A 213 -11.58 11.75 15.39
N ARG A 214 -11.89 11.28 16.60
CA ARG A 214 -11.63 11.98 17.86
C ARG A 214 -10.62 11.20 18.67
N ILE A 215 -9.53 11.86 19.07
CA ILE A 215 -8.43 11.29 19.84
C ILE A 215 -8.29 12.07 21.14
N LYS A 216 -8.40 11.39 22.28
CA LYS A 216 -8.04 11.96 23.58
C LYS A 216 -6.65 11.46 23.94
N GLY A 217 -5.69 12.38 24.08
CA GLY A 217 -4.32 12.04 24.40
C GLY A 217 -4.22 11.30 25.72
N VAL A 218 -3.29 10.33 25.77
CA VAL A 218 -2.99 9.53 26.96
C VAL A 218 -1.53 9.74 27.39
N LYS A 219 -1.19 9.40 28.64
CA LYS A 219 0.18 9.62 29.14
C LYS A 219 1.19 8.62 28.59
N THR A 220 0.77 7.39 28.37
CA THR A 220 1.63 6.28 27.93
C THR A 220 0.82 5.26 27.15
N LEU A 221 1.47 4.62 26.21
CA LEU A 221 1.00 3.38 25.58
C LEU A 221 1.74 2.19 26.19
N HIS A 222 1.21 0.99 26.02
CA HIS A 222 1.76 -0.25 26.59
C HIS A 222 2.13 -1.28 25.51
N ASP A 223 2.86 -2.29 25.92
CA ASP A 223 3.26 -3.43 25.09
C ASP A 223 2.05 -4.09 24.45
N THR A 224 2.19 -4.43 23.18
CA THR A 224 1.06 -4.89 22.38
C THR A 224 1.49 -5.93 21.37
N GLU A 225 0.67 -6.97 21.24
CA GLU A 225 0.71 -7.90 20.13
C GLU A 225 -0.46 -7.59 19.18
N TYR A 226 -0.19 -7.49 17.88
CA TYR A 226 -1.20 -7.11 16.90
C TYR A 226 -1.01 -7.88 15.59
N THR A 227 -2.11 -8.32 14.99
CA THR A 227 -2.10 -8.94 13.66
C THR A 227 -2.50 -7.91 12.62
N ILE A 228 -1.60 -7.60 11.69
CA ILE A 228 -1.84 -6.67 10.60
C ILE A 228 -2.92 -7.23 9.68
N MET A 229 -3.84 -6.38 9.23
CA MET A 229 -4.90 -6.76 8.30
C MET A 229 -4.35 -7.28 6.98
N ALA A 230 -5.13 -8.09 6.25
CA ALA A 230 -4.75 -8.56 4.92
C ALA A 230 -4.71 -7.40 3.90
N ASP A 231 -3.80 -7.49 2.94
CA ASP A 231 -3.60 -6.48 1.90
C ASP A 231 -4.71 -6.54 0.84
N ARG A 232 -5.62 -5.57 0.89
CA ARG A 232 -6.73 -5.46 -0.06
C ARG A 232 -6.28 -5.21 -1.51
N ILE A 233 -5.11 -4.60 -1.70
CA ILE A 233 -4.58 -4.34 -3.05
C ILE A 233 -3.93 -5.60 -3.62
N ALA A 234 -3.21 -6.37 -2.82
CA ALA A 234 -2.72 -7.69 -3.24
C ALA A 234 -3.89 -8.63 -3.55
N ALA A 235 -4.91 -8.68 -2.68
CA ALA A 235 -6.13 -9.44 -2.93
C ALA A 235 -6.81 -9.03 -4.24
N GLY A 236 -7.04 -7.73 -4.45
CA GLY A 236 -7.62 -7.20 -5.69
C GLY A 236 -6.77 -7.53 -6.93
N THR A 237 -5.44 -7.51 -6.80
CA THR A 237 -4.53 -7.90 -7.89
C THR A 237 -4.71 -9.36 -8.29
N TYR A 238 -4.81 -10.29 -7.32
CA TYR A 238 -5.05 -11.70 -7.62
C TYR A 238 -6.46 -11.95 -8.17
N MET A 239 -7.48 -11.19 -7.70
CA MET A 239 -8.83 -11.21 -8.28
C MET A 239 -8.80 -10.77 -9.76
N ALA A 240 -8.13 -9.66 -10.07
CA ALA A 240 -7.97 -9.16 -11.42
C ALA A 240 -7.18 -10.12 -12.32
N ALA A 241 -6.13 -10.77 -11.78
CA ALA A 241 -5.37 -11.79 -12.48
C ALA A 241 -6.26 -12.98 -12.88
N ALA A 242 -6.99 -13.55 -11.91
CA ALA A 242 -7.92 -14.67 -12.18
C ALA A 242 -9.00 -14.28 -13.19
N ALA A 243 -9.56 -13.07 -13.08
CA ALA A 243 -10.53 -12.56 -14.04
C ALA A 243 -9.97 -12.47 -15.46
N ALA A 244 -8.71 -12.01 -15.60
CA ALA A 244 -8.07 -11.82 -16.92
C ALA A 244 -7.76 -13.13 -17.63
N VAL A 245 -7.36 -14.19 -16.90
CA VAL A 245 -6.87 -15.45 -17.51
C VAL A 245 -7.85 -16.61 -17.39
N GLY A 246 -8.96 -16.42 -16.68
CA GLY A 246 -9.93 -17.47 -16.40
C GLY A 246 -9.57 -18.32 -15.19
N GLY A 247 -10.53 -19.14 -14.77
CA GLY A 247 -10.40 -20.05 -13.63
C GLY A 247 -11.15 -19.60 -12.40
N GLU A 248 -10.80 -20.15 -11.24
CA GLU A 248 -11.42 -19.83 -9.96
C GLU A 248 -10.39 -19.89 -8.83
N ILE A 249 -10.34 -18.88 -8.00
CA ILE A 249 -9.42 -18.82 -6.85
C ILE A 249 -10.14 -18.45 -5.56
N VAL A 250 -9.59 -18.92 -4.44
CA VAL A 250 -10.03 -18.55 -3.10
C VAL A 250 -8.95 -17.72 -2.40
N LEU A 251 -9.30 -16.52 -1.99
CA LEU A 251 -8.44 -15.62 -1.21
C LEU A 251 -8.83 -15.73 0.25
N LYS A 252 -7.91 -16.22 1.11
CA LYS A 252 -8.10 -16.39 2.55
C LYS A 252 -7.59 -15.20 3.35
N GLY A 253 -8.14 -14.99 4.52
CA GLY A 253 -7.75 -13.94 5.47
C GLY A 253 -8.22 -12.55 5.08
N ILE A 254 -9.13 -12.40 4.11
CA ILE A 254 -9.64 -11.12 3.61
C ILE A 254 -11.16 -11.02 3.79
N HIS A 255 -11.64 -9.85 4.18
CA HIS A 255 -13.06 -9.51 4.26
C HIS A 255 -13.50 -8.75 3.02
N ILE A 256 -14.73 -9.04 2.54
CA ILE A 256 -15.26 -8.44 1.32
C ILE A 256 -15.35 -6.91 1.40
N GLU A 257 -15.63 -6.36 2.58
CA GLU A 257 -15.74 -4.91 2.79
C GLU A 257 -14.45 -4.18 2.39
N ASN A 258 -13.29 -4.83 2.58
CA ASN A 258 -12.00 -4.22 2.26
C ASN A 258 -11.73 -4.15 0.75
N VAL A 259 -12.34 -5.02 -0.05
CA VAL A 259 -12.14 -5.13 -1.51
C VAL A 259 -13.43 -4.84 -2.30
N ARG A 260 -14.49 -4.35 -1.66
CA ARG A 260 -15.83 -4.19 -2.24
C ARG A 260 -15.81 -3.49 -3.59
N ALA A 261 -15.18 -2.33 -3.70
CA ALA A 261 -15.15 -1.56 -4.93
C ALA A 261 -14.51 -2.33 -6.11
N VAL A 262 -13.45 -3.11 -5.83
CA VAL A 262 -12.81 -3.95 -6.86
C VAL A 262 -13.68 -5.15 -7.21
N ALA A 263 -14.29 -5.78 -6.21
CA ALA A 263 -15.18 -6.92 -6.39
C ALA A 263 -16.41 -6.54 -7.22
N ASP A 264 -17.02 -5.39 -6.95
CA ASP A 264 -18.21 -4.91 -7.66
C ASP A 264 -17.90 -4.65 -9.15
N VAL A 265 -16.75 -4.07 -9.47
CA VAL A 265 -16.27 -3.90 -10.86
C VAL A 265 -16.07 -5.25 -11.56
N LEU A 266 -15.47 -6.23 -10.87
CA LEU A 266 -15.27 -7.57 -11.45
C LEU A 266 -16.59 -8.33 -11.63
N VAL A 267 -17.56 -8.14 -10.74
CA VAL A 267 -18.93 -8.68 -10.89
C VAL A 267 -19.62 -8.03 -12.09
N GLU A 268 -19.51 -6.71 -12.28
CA GLU A 268 -20.01 -6.01 -13.48
C GLU A 268 -19.36 -6.57 -14.75
N SER A 269 -18.07 -6.93 -14.70
CA SER A 269 -17.39 -7.62 -15.81
C SER A 269 -17.83 -9.07 -16.03
N GLY A 270 -18.75 -9.60 -15.22
CA GLY A 270 -19.30 -10.94 -15.35
C GLY A 270 -18.70 -12.01 -14.46
N CYS A 271 -17.77 -11.65 -13.54
CA CYS A 271 -17.20 -12.59 -12.59
C CYS A 271 -18.26 -13.04 -11.56
N GLY A 272 -18.24 -14.33 -11.22
CA GLY A 272 -18.96 -14.87 -10.07
C GLY A 272 -18.19 -14.62 -8.77
N LEU A 273 -18.94 -14.35 -7.68
CA LEU A 273 -18.35 -14.12 -6.36
C LEU A 273 -19.07 -14.95 -5.31
N ILE A 274 -18.31 -15.67 -4.46
CA ILE A 274 -18.83 -16.36 -3.27
C ILE A 274 -18.10 -15.80 -2.05
N ILE A 275 -18.87 -15.25 -1.13
CA ILE A 275 -18.34 -14.56 0.06
C ILE A 275 -18.49 -15.48 1.26
N TYR A 276 -17.37 -15.71 1.98
CA TYR A 276 -17.31 -16.36 3.26
C TYR A 276 -16.92 -15.34 4.34
N LYS A 277 -16.91 -15.77 5.60
CA LYS A 277 -16.60 -14.85 6.71
C LYS A 277 -15.22 -14.18 6.61
N GLU A 278 -14.20 -14.95 6.23
CA GLU A 278 -12.80 -14.51 6.16
C GLU A 278 -12.12 -14.95 4.84
N SER A 279 -12.92 -15.21 3.82
CA SER A 279 -12.38 -15.54 2.49
C SER A 279 -13.37 -15.19 1.38
N ILE A 280 -12.85 -15.06 0.18
CA ILE A 280 -13.60 -14.70 -1.00
C ILE A 280 -13.19 -15.64 -2.12
N LYS A 281 -14.15 -16.30 -2.75
CA LYS A 281 -13.93 -17.04 -3.99
C LYS A 281 -14.38 -16.19 -5.16
N ILE A 282 -13.50 -15.99 -6.13
CA ILE A 282 -13.83 -15.39 -7.42
C ILE A 282 -13.81 -16.45 -8.51
N ILE A 283 -14.77 -16.38 -9.41
CA ILE A 283 -14.94 -17.29 -10.55
C ILE A 283 -14.97 -16.43 -11.80
N ALA A 284 -13.98 -16.60 -12.66
CA ALA A 284 -13.92 -15.87 -13.92
C ALA A 284 -15.00 -16.37 -14.89
N PRO A 285 -15.65 -15.47 -15.67
CA PRO A 285 -16.55 -15.88 -16.74
C PRO A 285 -15.77 -16.47 -17.93
N SER A 286 -16.45 -17.13 -18.84
CA SER A 286 -15.86 -17.58 -20.12
C SER A 286 -15.36 -16.41 -21.00
N MET A 287 -15.91 -15.22 -20.79
CA MET A 287 -15.53 -13.97 -21.46
C MET A 287 -15.85 -12.80 -20.54
N LEU A 288 -14.84 -11.98 -20.24
CA LEU A 288 -15.04 -10.71 -19.52
C LEU A 288 -15.82 -9.72 -20.38
N LEU A 289 -16.70 -8.95 -19.75
CA LEU A 289 -17.41 -7.84 -20.34
C LEU A 289 -16.75 -6.51 -19.96
N ALA A 290 -16.79 -5.57 -20.88
CA ALA A 290 -16.31 -4.22 -20.62
C ALA A 290 -17.11 -3.54 -19.51
N VAL A 291 -16.44 -2.76 -18.68
CA VAL A 291 -17.04 -1.88 -17.67
C VAL A 291 -17.09 -0.47 -18.23
N LYS A 292 -18.28 0.11 -18.21
CA LYS A 292 -18.49 1.41 -18.88
C LYS A 292 -17.56 2.48 -18.35
N GLU A 293 -17.42 2.57 -17.02
CA GLU A 293 -16.58 3.57 -16.38
C GLU A 293 -16.12 3.13 -14.99
N ILE A 294 -14.82 3.32 -14.73
CA ILE A 294 -14.20 3.16 -13.41
C ILE A 294 -13.57 4.52 -13.06
N GLU A 295 -13.98 5.10 -11.95
CA GLU A 295 -13.40 6.35 -11.43
C GLU A 295 -12.66 6.08 -10.13
N THR A 296 -11.38 6.51 -10.05
CA THR A 296 -10.63 6.37 -8.80
C THR A 296 -11.02 7.48 -7.82
N GLU A 297 -11.33 7.08 -6.60
CA GLU A 297 -11.78 7.97 -5.54
C GLU A 297 -11.20 7.54 -4.17
N PRO A 298 -11.20 8.44 -3.17
CA PRO A 298 -10.96 8.04 -1.78
C PRO A 298 -11.94 6.95 -1.35
N TYR A 299 -11.51 6.10 -0.41
CA TYR A 299 -12.37 5.06 0.13
C TYR A 299 -13.71 5.65 0.66
N PRO A 300 -14.88 5.01 0.37
CA PRO A 300 -15.06 3.66 -0.18
C PRO A 300 -15.08 3.57 -1.73
N GLY A 301 -14.69 4.63 -2.45
CA GLY A 301 -14.58 4.59 -3.91
C GLY A 301 -13.50 3.63 -4.41
N PHE A 302 -13.36 3.56 -5.75
CA PHE A 302 -12.41 2.64 -6.37
C PHE A 302 -10.95 3.09 -6.09
N PRO A 303 -10.11 2.22 -5.52
CA PRO A 303 -8.77 2.61 -5.09
C PRO A 303 -7.83 2.85 -6.28
N THR A 304 -7.16 3.99 -6.30
CA THR A 304 -6.12 4.33 -7.30
C THR A 304 -5.02 3.27 -7.41
N ASP A 305 -4.73 2.55 -6.32
CA ASP A 305 -3.75 1.46 -6.29
C ASP A 305 -4.17 0.21 -7.09
N MET A 306 -5.42 0.13 -7.55
CA MET A 306 -5.93 -0.91 -8.44
C MET A 306 -6.11 -0.45 -9.89
N GLN A 307 -5.91 0.82 -10.18
CA GLN A 307 -6.12 1.41 -11.51
C GLN A 307 -5.31 0.69 -12.60
N SER A 308 -4.01 0.52 -12.40
CA SER A 308 -3.12 -0.11 -13.40
C SER A 308 -3.45 -1.59 -13.63
N GLN A 309 -3.77 -2.34 -12.57
CA GLN A 309 -4.15 -3.75 -12.65
C GLN A 309 -5.46 -3.93 -13.43
N MET A 310 -6.42 -3.02 -13.22
CA MET A 310 -7.68 -3.06 -13.98
C MET A 310 -7.48 -2.72 -15.46
N LEU A 311 -6.57 -1.81 -15.82
CA LEU A 311 -6.23 -1.59 -17.23
C LEU A 311 -5.78 -2.89 -17.90
N ALA A 312 -4.87 -3.63 -17.26
CA ALA A 312 -4.38 -4.91 -17.80
C ALA A 312 -5.50 -5.97 -17.89
N CYS A 313 -6.32 -6.08 -16.84
CA CYS A 313 -7.45 -7.02 -16.81
C CYS A 313 -8.47 -6.70 -17.92
N LEU A 314 -8.85 -5.44 -18.08
CA LEU A 314 -9.85 -5.00 -19.05
C LEU A 314 -9.38 -5.08 -20.50
N CYS A 315 -8.07 -5.26 -20.76
CA CYS A 315 -7.60 -5.64 -22.09
C CYS A 315 -8.19 -6.98 -22.57
N GLN A 316 -8.65 -7.86 -21.65
CA GLN A 316 -9.31 -9.13 -22.01
C GLN A 316 -10.84 -9.01 -22.11
N ALA A 317 -11.40 -7.85 -21.77
CA ALA A 317 -12.85 -7.63 -21.74
C ALA A 317 -13.41 -7.33 -23.15
N ARG A 318 -14.59 -7.84 -23.46
CA ARG A 318 -15.29 -7.56 -24.74
C ARG A 318 -16.01 -6.22 -24.68
N GLY A 319 -15.59 -5.28 -25.50
CA GLY A 319 -16.14 -3.92 -25.62
C GLY A 319 -15.18 -2.85 -25.11
N ASP A 320 -15.67 -1.63 -25.00
CA ASP A 320 -14.90 -0.47 -24.58
C ASP A 320 -15.08 -0.21 -23.09
N SER A 321 -13.98 -0.13 -22.35
CA SER A 321 -13.96 0.26 -20.94
C SER A 321 -13.27 1.60 -20.77
N THR A 322 -13.75 2.41 -19.84
CA THR A 322 -13.11 3.69 -19.48
C THR A 322 -12.60 3.63 -18.04
N VAL A 323 -11.40 4.16 -17.82
CA VAL A 323 -10.83 4.35 -16.47
C VAL A 323 -10.40 5.81 -16.33
N THR A 324 -10.93 6.50 -15.32
CA THR A 324 -10.63 7.89 -15.01
C THR A 324 -9.88 7.98 -13.68
N GLU A 325 -8.69 8.59 -13.67
CA GLU A 325 -7.83 8.72 -12.49
C GLU A 325 -7.97 10.12 -11.87
N HIS A 326 -8.59 10.20 -10.69
CA HIS A 326 -8.81 11.48 -10.02
C HIS A 326 -7.75 11.81 -8.96
N ILE A 327 -6.98 10.82 -8.50
CA ILE A 327 -6.06 10.97 -7.36
C ILE A 327 -4.67 11.44 -7.81
N PHE A 328 -4.07 10.78 -8.81
CA PHE A 328 -2.68 11.05 -9.24
C PHE A 328 -2.57 11.38 -10.73
N GLU A 329 -1.70 12.36 -11.05
CA GLU A 329 -1.57 12.87 -12.42
C GLU A 329 -0.83 11.92 -13.37
N ASN A 330 0.10 11.10 -12.85
CA ASN A 330 1.01 10.28 -13.65
C ASN A 330 0.81 8.78 -13.45
N ARG A 331 -0.44 8.31 -13.33
CA ARG A 331 -0.73 6.91 -13.03
C ARG A 331 -0.74 6.00 -14.26
N TYR A 332 -0.79 6.56 -15.47
CA TYR A 332 -0.84 5.81 -16.75
C TYR A 332 0.54 5.45 -17.32
N LYS A 333 1.61 5.50 -16.52
CA LYS A 333 2.98 5.18 -16.96
C LYS A 333 3.16 3.74 -17.47
N VAL A 334 2.29 2.83 -17.07
CA VAL A 334 2.30 1.44 -17.53
C VAL A 334 1.73 1.28 -18.94
N VAL A 335 0.91 2.22 -19.42
CA VAL A 335 0.18 2.08 -20.68
C VAL A 335 1.09 1.87 -21.90
N PRO A 336 2.22 2.58 -22.08
CA PRO A 336 3.13 2.30 -23.19
C PRO A 336 3.61 0.85 -23.23
N GLU A 337 3.89 0.23 -22.07
CA GLU A 337 4.31 -1.16 -21.98
C GLU A 337 3.14 -2.12 -22.31
N LEU A 338 1.91 -1.84 -21.83
CA LEU A 338 0.71 -2.61 -22.18
C LEU A 338 0.43 -2.55 -23.71
N ILE A 339 0.63 -1.38 -24.34
CA ILE A 339 0.48 -1.23 -25.80
C ILE A 339 1.53 -2.06 -26.55
N ARG A 340 2.78 -2.11 -26.07
CA ARG A 340 3.82 -2.99 -26.64
C ARG A 340 3.43 -4.45 -26.57
N MET A 341 2.71 -4.86 -25.53
CA MET A 341 2.18 -6.22 -25.38
C MET A 341 0.90 -6.48 -26.19
N GLY A 342 0.46 -5.53 -27.03
CA GLY A 342 -0.73 -5.66 -27.88
C GLY A 342 -2.01 -5.04 -27.32
N GLY A 343 -1.93 -4.32 -26.18
CA GLY A 343 -3.04 -3.57 -25.61
C GLY A 343 -3.51 -2.43 -26.53
N ASN A 344 -4.82 -2.29 -26.71
CA ASN A 344 -5.41 -1.18 -27.47
C ASN A 344 -5.98 -0.16 -26.50
N ILE A 345 -5.13 0.75 -26.01
CA ILE A 345 -5.44 1.73 -24.97
C ILE A 345 -5.14 3.13 -25.47
N THR A 346 -6.12 4.01 -25.36
CA THR A 346 -5.96 5.44 -25.64
C THR A 346 -6.00 6.23 -24.34
N VAL A 347 -5.06 7.12 -24.10
CA VAL A 347 -5.02 7.97 -22.90
C VAL A 347 -5.15 9.43 -23.30
N ASP A 348 -6.09 10.12 -22.69
CA ASP A 348 -6.24 11.56 -22.76
C ASP A 348 -6.24 12.13 -21.34
N GLN A 349 -5.17 12.81 -20.96
CA GLN A 349 -4.95 13.39 -19.64
C GLN A 349 -5.15 12.35 -18.49
N ARG A 350 -6.30 12.40 -17.81
CA ARG A 350 -6.66 11.56 -16.67
C ARG A 350 -7.62 10.41 -17.04
N ARG A 351 -7.87 10.21 -18.34
CA ARG A 351 -8.81 9.21 -18.83
C ARG A 351 -8.13 8.23 -19.76
N ALA A 352 -8.29 6.95 -19.51
CA ALA A 352 -7.90 5.88 -20.43
C ALA A 352 -9.14 5.17 -20.96
N VAL A 353 -9.13 4.87 -22.26
CA VAL A 353 -10.13 4.03 -22.93
C VAL A 353 -9.44 2.78 -23.42
N ILE A 354 -9.94 1.62 -23.03
CA ILE A 354 -9.44 0.31 -23.41
C ILE A 354 -10.43 -0.29 -24.42
N HIS A 355 -9.97 -0.62 -25.61
CA HIS A 355 -10.75 -1.24 -26.68
C HIS A 355 -10.45 -2.73 -26.74
N GLY A 356 -11.23 -3.54 -26.04
CA GLY A 356 -10.98 -4.98 -25.94
C GLY A 356 -12.01 -5.84 -26.68
N PRO A 357 -11.77 -7.16 -26.78
CA PRO A 357 -10.60 -7.85 -26.25
C PRO A 357 -9.35 -7.64 -27.11
N CYS A 358 -8.20 -7.43 -26.45
CA CYS A 358 -6.91 -7.28 -27.10
C CYS A 358 -6.24 -8.64 -27.32
N ARG A 359 -5.47 -8.76 -28.40
CA ARG A 359 -4.57 -9.90 -28.59
C ARG A 359 -3.24 -9.63 -27.90
N MET A 360 -3.20 -9.94 -26.62
CA MET A 360 -1.98 -9.76 -25.84
C MET A 360 -0.94 -10.81 -26.23
N HIS A 361 0.32 -10.39 -26.37
CA HIS A 361 1.45 -11.27 -26.70
C HIS A 361 2.63 -11.03 -25.77
N GLY A 362 3.47 -12.05 -25.59
CA GLY A 362 4.67 -11.97 -24.79
C GLY A 362 5.67 -10.95 -25.33
N GLU A 363 6.28 -10.19 -24.44
CA GLU A 363 7.21 -9.11 -24.76
C GLU A 363 8.19 -8.89 -23.59
N THR A 364 9.33 -8.25 -23.88
CA THR A 364 10.24 -7.74 -22.84
C THR A 364 9.83 -6.34 -22.45
N VAL A 365 9.39 -6.15 -21.20
CA VAL A 365 8.82 -4.89 -20.69
C VAL A 365 9.49 -4.47 -19.38
N GLU A 366 9.29 -3.20 -18.97
CA GLU A 366 9.91 -2.63 -17.79
C GLU A 366 8.88 -2.14 -16.77
N ALA A 367 8.95 -2.67 -15.55
CA ALA A 367 8.22 -2.14 -14.41
C ALA A 367 8.88 -0.84 -13.92
N LYS A 368 8.18 0.28 -14.02
CA LYS A 368 8.66 1.63 -13.63
C LYS A 368 8.14 2.06 -12.26
N GLU A 369 7.17 1.35 -11.72
CA GLU A 369 6.59 1.55 -10.39
C GLU A 369 5.82 0.29 -9.97
N LEU A 370 5.46 0.23 -8.67
CA LEU A 370 4.89 -0.94 -8.01
C LEU A 370 3.60 -1.47 -8.69
N ARG A 371 2.60 -0.62 -8.91
CA ARG A 371 1.27 -1.05 -9.39
C ARG A 371 1.26 -1.30 -10.89
N GLY A 372 2.04 -0.53 -11.64
CA GLY A 372 2.31 -0.80 -13.06
C GLY A 372 3.04 -2.13 -13.24
N GLY A 373 4.01 -2.43 -12.38
CA GLY A 373 4.68 -3.74 -12.39
C GLY A 373 3.70 -4.90 -12.17
N ALA A 374 2.81 -4.79 -11.19
CA ALA A 374 1.75 -5.78 -10.96
C ALA A 374 0.77 -5.90 -12.16
N ALA A 375 0.47 -4.79 -12.82
CA ALA A 375 -0.34 -4.79 -14.05
C ALA A 375 0.36 -5.53 -15.19
N LEU A 376 1.68 -5.37 -15.35
CA LEU A 376 2.47 -6.12 -16.34
C LEU A 376 2.49 -7.62 -16.04
N VAL A 377 2.48 -8.02 -14.77
CA VAL A 377 2.33 -9.45 -14.40
C VAL A 377 0.97 -9.97 -14.88
N ILE A 378 -0.14 -9.26 -14.64
CA ILE A 378 -1.47 -9.66 -15.12
C ILE A 378 -1.49 -9.74 -16.65
N ALA A 379 -0.93 -8.75 -17.33
CA ALA A 379 -0.83 -8.74 -18.79
C ALA A 379 -0.01 -9.92 -19.32
N GLY A 380 1.12 -10.25 -18.67
CA GLY A 380 1.97 -11.39 -19.03
C GLY A 380 1.28 -12.74 -18.85
N LEU A 381 0.47 -12.89 -17.78
CA LEU A 381 -0.36 -14.10 -17.58
C LEU A 381 -1.40 -14.29 -18.70
N ALA A 382 -1.96 -13.19 -19.20
CA ALA A 382 -2.97 -13.20 -20.27
C ALA A 382 -2.39 -13.24 -21.70
N ALA A 383 -1.07 -13.02 -21.85
CA ALA A 383 -0.41 -12.93 -23.14
C ALA A 383 -0.15 -14.30 -23.77
N GLU A 384 -0.17 -14.39 -25.11
CA GLU A 384 0.35 -15.55 -25.83
C GLU A 384 1.89 -15.52 -25.86
N GLY A 385 2.54 -16.60 -25.40
CA GLY A 385 4.01 -16.71 -25.40
C GLY A 385 4.65 -16.31 -24.08
N GLU A 386 5.89 -15.82 -24.15
CA GLU A 386 6.74 -15.54 -23.00
C GLU A 386 6.91 -14.04 -22.78
N THR A 387 6.68 -13.57 -21.55
CA THR A 387 6.90 -12.18 -21.13
C THR A 387 8.06 -12.12 -20.15
N VAL A 388 8.95 -11.14 -20.33
CA VAL A 388 10.04 -10.83 -19.39
C VAL A 388 9.82 -9.42 -18.83
N ILE A 389 9.71 -9.31 -17.51
CA ILE A 389 9.48 -8.03 -16.83
C ILE A 389 10.75 -7.65 -16.06
N HIS A 390 11.44 -6.62 -16.53
CA HIS A 390 12.56 -6.00 -15.81
C HIS A 390 12.04 -5.05 -14.72
N GLY A 391 12.91 -4.69 -13.74
CA GLY A 391 12.54 -3.79 -12.65
C GLY A 391 11.64 -4.47 -11.61
N SER A 392 11.80 -5.77 -11.36
CA SER A 392 11.01 -6.53 -10.38
C SER A 392 11.13 -5.98 -8.95
N GLU A 393 12.22 -5.28 -8.63
CA GLU A 393 12.41 -4.58 -7.37
C GLU A 393 11.30 -3.56 -7.06
N HIS A 394 10.65 -3.01 -8.08
CA HIS A 394 9.47 -2.17 -7.88
C HIS A 394 8.27 -2.98 -7.37
N ILE A 395 8.11 -4.21 -7.84
CA ILE A 395 7.03 -5.12 -7.42
C ILE A 395 7.26 -5.61 -5.98
N GLU A 396 8.50 -5.93 -5.63
CA GLU A 396 8.93 -6.37 -4.29
C GLU A 396 8.69 -5.32 -3.19
N ARG A 397 8.42 -4.07 -3.56
CA ARG A 397 8.01 -3.01 -2.62
C ARG A 397 6.61 -3.22 -2.03
N GLY A 398 5.77 -4.04 -2.63
CA GLY A 398 4.39 -4.23 -2.18
C GLY A 398 3.88 -5.66 -2.23
N TYR A 399 4.58 -6.56 -2.91
CA TYR A 399 4.25 -7.99 -2.95
C TYR A 399 5.41 -8.79 -2.36
N GLN A 400 5.11 -9.62 -1.37
CA GLN A 400 6.12 -10.41 -0.68
C GLN A 400 6.73 -11.46 -1.63
N ASP A 401 5.89 -12.16 -2.37
CA ASP A 401 6.31 -13.12 -3.40
C ASP A 401 5.17 -13.38 -4.40
N ILE A 402 4.98 -12.45 -5.33
CA ILE A 402 3.93 -12.56 -6.36
C ILE A 402 4.13 -13.78 -7.27
N CYS A 403 5.40 -14.19 -7.50
CA CYS A 403 5.71 -15.34 -8.32
C CYS A 403 5.31 -16.64 -7.64
N ARG A 404 5.63 -16.81 -6.36
CA ARG A 404 5.22 -17.96 -5.56
C ARG A 404 3.69 -18.06 -5.47
N ASP A 405 3.02 -16.95 -5.16
CA ASP A 405 1.58 -16.93 -4.94
C ASP A 405 0.81 -17.28 -6.23
N LEU A 406 1.21 -16.68 -7.37
CA LEU A 406 0.61 -16.99 -8.66
C LEU A 406 1.01 -18.40 -9.17
N GLY A 407 2.23 -18.84 -8.88
CA GLY A 407 2.68 -20.21 -9.17
C GLY A 407 1.86 -21.26 -8.41
N HIS A 408 1.52 -21.03 -7.14
CA HIS A 408 0.60 -21.87 -6.37
C HIS A 408 -0.81 -21.91 -6.95
N LEU A 409 -1.23 -20.84 -7.65
CA LEU A 409 -2.50 -20.80 -8.37
C LEU A 409 -2.44 -21.41 -9.77
N GLY A 410 -1.29 -21.95 -10.20
CA GLY A 410 -1.12 -22.65 -11.47
C GLY A 410 -0.52 -21.81 -12.60
N ALA A 411 -0.04 -20.60 -12.35
CA ALA A 411 0.69 -19.82 -13.33
C ALA A 411 2.10 -20.39 -13.60
N GLU A 412 2.55 -20.33 -14.84
CA GLU A 412 3.95 -20.59 -15.19
C GLU A 412 4.75 -19.28 -15.10
N ILE A 413 5.26 -19.01 -13.89
CA ILE A 413 5.92 -17.76 -13.52
C ILE A 413 7.12 -18.01 -12.60
N CYS A 414 8.22 -17.30 -12.82
CA CYS A 414 9.38 -17.36 -11.93
C CYS A 414 10.09 -16.00 -11.84
N CYS A 415 10.73 -15.74 -10.68
CA CYS A 415 11.65 -14.65 -10.51
C CYS A 415 13.07 -15.15 -10.75
N ILE A 416 13.80 -14.52 -11.66
CA ILE A 416 15.20 -14.84 -11.98
C ILE A 416 16.06 -13.74 -11.39
N THR A 417 16.95 -14.11 -10.44
CA THR A 417 17.96 -13.24 -9.88
C THR A 417 19.31 -13.61 -10.50
N ASP A 418 20.03 -12.65 -11.05
CA ASP A 418 21.43 -12.86 -11.41
C ASP A 418 22.20 -13.28 -10.15
N HIS A 419 22.92 -14.40 -10.22
CA HIS A 419 23.60 -15.07 -9.11
C HIS A 419 24.81 -14.27 -8.56
N THR A 420 24.68 -12.98 -8.34
CA THR A 420 25.59 -12.17 -7.56
C THR A 420 24.76 -11.17 -6.75
N GLU A 421 24.71 -11.43 -5.45
CA GLU A 421 24.10 -10.58 -4.42
C GLU A 421 22.57 -10.63 -4.31
N ARG A 422 22.07 -11.45 -3.38
CA ARG A 422 21.16 -11.09 -2.30
C ARG A 422 20.59 -12.30 -1.58
N ARG A 423 21.40 -12.97 -0.82
CA ARG A 423 20.94 -13.49 0.47
C ARG A 423 20.95 -12.29 1.43
N TRP A 424 19.82 -12.02 2.02
CA TRP A 424 19.74 -11.19 3.21
C TRP A 424 20.35 -12.02 4.35
N GLU A 425 21.70 -12.06 4.39
CA GLU A 425 22.42 -12.73 5.47
C GLU A 425 22.42 -11.81 6.68
N ASP A 426 22.05 -12.44 7.80
CA ASP A 426 22.16 -11.94 9.16
C ASP A 426 23.50 -11.25 9.41
N ASN A 427 23.44 -10.03 9.93
CA ASN A 427 24.42 -9.43 10.83
C ASN A 427 23.68 -8.60 11.89
#